data_1d12d6df2674c0d204ecef95fba70815
#
_entry.id   1d12d6df2674c0d204ecef95fba70815
#
_cell.length_a   1.000
_cell.length_b   1.000
_cell.length_c   1.000
_cell.angle_alpha   90.00
_cell.angle_beta   90.00
_cell.angle_gamma   90.00
#
_symmetry.space_group_name_H-M   'P 1'
#
loop_
_entity.id
_entity.type
_entity.pdbx_description
1 polymer ?
#
loop_
_entity_poly.entity_id
_entity_poly.type
_entity_poly.pdbx_seq_one_letter_code
_entity_poly.pdbx_strand_id
1 'polypeptide(L)'
;MTNFPALTTPGPLADGAMRIVPLGGLGEVGRNMTVFEFDGKLLIVDCGVLFPEEDQPGVDLILPDFSSIEDRIDDVVALVLTHGHEDHIGGVPYLLRLREDIPLVGSELTLAFVEAKLKEHRILPALRQVVEHEEVSYGPFDLEFVAVNHSIPDAMAVMIRTDAGNVLVTGDFKMDSLPIDGRITDLRSFARFGEEGVDLFCVDSTNAEVPGMVGHEGEIGQVLDNVFADSDGQIVVASFASHVHRVQQVLDAAALHGRRVALVGRSMVRNMGIAAERGYLKVPGGVLIDARDVTSLPPHERVLMVTGSQGEPMAALSRMAHSEHRSVTIEPGDTVIFASSLIPGNENSVFRVINQLMRLGARVVHQGNAKVHVSGHASSEELLHVYNIVQPRNVMPIHGEIRHLVANGGLAVKTGVAPERVMLCEDGVAVDLDGGVARISGQVPCGYIYVDGSSVGEIDEAELKDRRILAEEGFVSVYAVVETMTGTILAGPHIQARGVAEDDSVFEEILPDVTEALSAALETGKADAYSLQQVMRRTLGRWIGRRLKRRPMIVPVVIEA
;
A
#
# COMPACT_ATOMS: atom_id res chain seq x y z
N MET A 1 -26.12 -4.83 0.03
CA MET A 1 -25.39 -4.06 -1.00
C MET A 1 -25.87 -2.63 -0.87
N THR A 2 -25.07 -1.78 -0.26
CA THR A 2 -25.28 -0.33 -0.31
C THR A 2 -24.98 0.09 -1.74
N ASN A 3 -26.05 0.25 -2.57
CA ASN A 3 -25.93 0.94 -3.84
C ASN A 3 -25.60 2.40 -3.49
N PHE A 4 -24.34 2.78 -3.56
CA PHE A 4 -24.00 4.20 -3.59
C PHE A 4 -24.59 4.75 -4.91
N PRO A 5 -25.55 5.71 -4.86
CA PRO A 5 -26.05 6.32 -6.08
C PRO A 5 -24.87 6.99 -6.79
N ALA A 6 -24.86 6.96 -8.12
CA ALA A 6 -23.88 7.70 -8.90
C ALA A 6 -23.93 9.18 -8.47
N LEU A 7 -22.88 9.65 -7.81
CA LEU A 7 -22.78 11.02 -7.35
C LEU A 7 -22.39 11.92 -8.53
N THR A 8 -22.91 13.14 -8.54
CA THR A 8 -22.52 14.16 -9.50
C THR A 8 -21.27 14.89 -9.01
N THR A 9 -20.58 15.59 -9.89
CA THR A 9 -19.52 16.53 -9.49
C THR A 9 -20.05 17.50 -8.44
N PRO A 10 -19.33 17.73 -7.32
CA PRO A 10 -19.78 18.66 -6.29
C PRO A 10 -19.96 20.07 -6.85
N GLY A 11 -21.01 20.75 -6.41
CA GLY A 11 -21.20 22.16 -6.72
C GLY A 11 -20.12 23.05 -6.07
N PRO A 12 -20.12 24.36 -6.36
CA PRO A 12 -19.25 25.30 -5.65
C PRO A 12 -19.42 25.16 -4.15
N LEU A 13 -18.31 25.23 -3.40
CA LEU A 13 -18.34 25.20 -1.94
C LEU A 13 -19.05 26.47 -1.43
N ALA A 14 -19.95 26.30 -0.46
CA ALA A 14 -20.65 27.43 0.15
C ALA A 14 -19.66 28.30 0.96
N ASP A 15 -19.91 29.62 1.01
CA ASP A 15 -19.11 30.54 1.81
C ASP A 15 -19.10 30.10 3.28
N GLY A 16 -17.89 29.99 3.87
CA GLY A 16 -17.71 29.58 5.25
C GLY A 16 -17.85 28.06 5.50
N ALA A 17 -18.07 27.24 4.48
CA ALA A 17 -18.06 25.80 4.61
C ALA A 17 -16.66 25.22 4.30
N MET A 18 -16.37 24.03 4.83
CA MET A 18 -15.17 23.26 4.52
C MET A 18 -15.56 22.02 3.68
N ARG A 19 -14.79 21.72 2.64
CA ARG A 19 -14.92 20.48 1.87
C ARG A 19 -13.78 19.53 2.21
N ILE A 20 -14.13 18.27 2.44
CA ILE A 20 -13.21 17.17 2.73
C ILE A 20 -13.32 16.16 1.60
N VAL A 21 -12.19 15.84 0.94
CA VAL A 21 -12.15 14.90 -0.16
C VAL A 21 -11.01 13.90 0.06
N PRO A 22 -11.32 12.65 0.42
CA PRO A 22 -10.31 11.59 0.40
C PRO A 22 -9.97 11.24 -1.05
N LEU A 23 -8.68 11.20 -1.37
CA LEU A 23 -8.14 10.77 -2.66
C LEU A 23 -7.49 9.39 -2.59
N GLY A 24 -7.54 8.76 -1.42
CA GLY A 24 -7.04 7.42 -1.15
C GLY A 24 -7.28 7.01 0.29
N GLY A 25 -7.31 5.70 0.55
CA GLY A 25 -7.47 5.11 1.88
C GLY A 25 -8.90 4.74 2.26
N LEU A 26 -9.89 4.97 1.41
CA LEU A 26 -11.29 4.61 1.64
C LEU A 26 -11.77 3.56 0.65
N GLY A 27 -12.08 2.38 1.17
CA GLY A 27 -12.39 1.19 0.36
C GLY A 27 -11.20 0.27 0.13
N GLU A 28 -10.02 0.67 0.60
CA GLU A 28 -8.74 -0.04 0.51
C GLU A 28 -7.89 0.22 1.75
N VAL A 29 -6.78 -0.53 1.90
CA VAL A 29 -5.79 -0.33 2.97
C VAL A 29 -4.49 0.16 2.32
N GLY A 30 -4.26 1.46 2.36
CA GLY A 30 -3.09 2.11 1.75
C GLY A 30 -3.45 3.37 0.99
N ARG A 31 -2.47 4.02 0.36
CA ARG A 31 -2.62 5.19 -0.49
C ARG A 31 -3.34 6.37 0.20
N ASN A 32 -3.20 6.47 1.51
CA ASN A 32 -3.91 7.46 2.31
C ASN A 32 -3.60 8.88 1.87
N MET A 33 -4.63 9.64 1.53
CA MET A 33 -4.54 11.05 1.19
C MET A 33 -5.91 11.70 1.34
N THR A 34 -6.01 12.75 2.15
CA THR A 34 -7.25 13.52 2.30
C THR A 34 -6.97 15.02 2.10
N VAL A 35 -7.78 15.66 1.27
CA VAL A 35 -7.72 17.09 0.97
C VAL A 35 -8.81 17.82 1.71
N PHE A 36 -8.45 18.92 2.41
CA PHE A 36 -9.34 19.83 3.09
C PHE A 36 -9.31 21.17 2.36
N GLU A 37 -10.47 21.62 1.88
CA GLU A 37 -10.63 22.90 1.21
C GLU A 37 -11.42 23.86 2.11
N PHE A 38 -10.82 25.02 2.42
CA PHE A 38 -11.49 26.09 3.15
C PHE A 38 -10.94 27.45 2.70
N ASP A 39 -11.83 28.43 2.53
CA ASP A 39 -11.49 29.80 2.08
C ASP A 39 -10.54 29.83 0.86
N GLY A 40 -10.80 28.98 -0.13
CA GLY A 40 -10.03 28.88 -1.36
C GLY A 40 -8.62 28.28 -1.21
N LYS A 41 -8.25 27.78 -0.02
CA LYS A 41 -6.96 27.13 0.27
C LYS A 41 -7.15 25.63 0.50
N LEU A 42 -6.09 24.87 0.22
CA LEU A 42 -6.05 23.42 0.37
C LEU A 42 -5.02 23.03 1.43
N LEU A 43 -5.45 22.20 2.36
CA LEU A 43 -4.57 21.46 3.28
C LEU A 43 -4.65 19.98 2.91
N ILE A 44 -3.51 19.29 2.84
CA ILE A 44 -3.47 17.87 2.59
C ILE A 44 -3.01 17.16 3.85
N VAL A 45 -3.68 16.04 4.20
CA VAL A 45 -3.26 15.13 5.26
C VAL A 45 -2.91 13.80 4.63
N ASP A 46 -1.64 13.41 4.79
CA ASP A 46 -0.97 12.25 4.22
C ASP A 46 -0.91 12.25 2.68
N CYS A 47 0.01 11.48 2.12
CA CYS A 47 0.15 11.22 0.70
C CYS A 47 0.91 9.89 0.55
N GLY A 48 0.17 8.81 0.67
CA GLY A 48 0.69 7.45 0.70
C GLY A 48 0.72 6.74 -0.65
N VAL A 49 1.10 5.46 -0.60
CA VAL A 49 1.02 4.54 -1.74
C VAL A 49 0.24 3.29 -1.36
N LEU A 50 -0.31 2.63 -2.36
CA LEU A 50 -0.81 1.26 -2.28
C LEU A 50 0.15 0.35 -3.06
N PHE A 51 0.40 -0.84 -2.55
CA PHE A 51 1.19 -1.84 -3.27
C PHE A 51 0.27 -2.67 -4.18
N PRO A 52 0.76 -3.04 -5.39
CA PRO A 52 -0.06 -3.78 -6.34
C PRO A 52 -0.35 -5.21 -5.85
N GLU A 53 -1.51 -5.72 -6.25
CA GLU A 53 -1.92 -7.10 -6.07
C GLU A 53 -1.41 -8.01 -7.21
N GLU A 54 -1.64 -9.33 -7.10
CA GLU A 54 -1.21 -10.32 -8.10
C GLU A 54 -1.82 -10.08 -9.50
N ASP A 55 -2.97 -9.42 -9.57
CA ASP A 55 -3.68 -9.12 -10.82
C ASP A 55 -3.19 -7.83 -11.52
N GLN A 56 -2.16 -7.16 -10.97
CA GLN A 56 -1.56 -5.93 -11.50
C GLN A 56 -0.08 -6.15 -11.90
N PRO A 57 0.21 -7.06 -12.85
CA PRO A 57 1.58 -7.43 -13.18
C PRO A 57 2.39 -6.26 -13.74
N GLY A 58 3.60 -6.06 -13.17
CA GLY A 58 4.55 -5.03 -13.59
C GLY A 58 4.26 -3.64 -13.02
N VAL A 59 3.26 -3.49 -12.16
CA VAL A 59 3.07 -2.26 -11.36
C VAL A 59 3.98 -2.33 -10.14
N ASP A 60 4.71 -1.26 -9.86
CA ASP A 60 5.54 -1.15 -8.67
C ASP A 60 4.80 -0.54 -7.49
N LEU A 61 4.01 0.52 -7.74
CA LEU A 61 3.25 1.30 -6.76
C LEU A 61 1.97 1.86 -7.40
N ILE A 62 0.99 2.17 -6.55
CA ILE A 62 -0.24 2.87 -6.94
C ILE A 62 -0.32 4.15 -6.10
N LEU A 63 -0.49 5.28 -6.77
CA LEU A 63 -0.58 6.61 -6.16
C LEU A 63 -2.03 7.09 -6.06
N PRO A 64 -2.32 8.06 -5.16
CA PRO A 64 -3.53 8.85 -5.24
C PRO A 64 -3.63 9.58 -6.58
N ASP A 65 -4.85 9.78 -7.03
CA ASP A 65 -5.12 10.58 -8.24
C ASP A 65 -5.12 12.07 -7.91
N PHE A 66 -4.06 12.75 -8.29
CA PHE A 66 -3.88 14.19 -8.04
C PHE A 66 -4.68 15.08 -9.01
N SER A 67 -5.34 14.53 -10.04
CA SER A 67 -5.98 15.29 -11.12
C SER A 67 -7.02 16.30 -10.60
N SER A 68 -7.70 15.99 -9.50
CA SER A 68 -8.70 16.88 -8.90
C SER A 68 -8.12 18.13 -8.22
N ILE A 69 -6.81 18.14 -7.91
CA ILE A 69 -6.12 19.26 -7.27
C ILE A 69 -4.99 19.85 -8.12
N GLU A 70 -4.64 19.25 -9.26
CA GLU A 70 -3.50 19.65 -10.09
C GLU A 70 -3.60 21.11 -10.54
N ASP A 71 -4.75 21.55 -11.04
CA ASP A 71 -5.00 22.94 -11.43
C ASP A 71 -5.00 23.93 -10.24
N ARG A 72 -5.04 23.42 -9.03
CA ARG A 72 -5.09 24.18 -7.77
C ARG A 72 -3.90 23.89 -6.85
N ILE A 73 -2.84 23.31 -7.38
CA ILE A 73 -1.67 22.94 -6.59
C ILE A 73 -1.03 24.16 -5.88
N ASP A 74 -1.16 25.36 -6.45
CA ASP A 74 -0.69 26.61 -5.86
C ASP A 74 -1.51 27.06 -4.64
N ASP A 75 -2.72 26.55 -4.48
CA ASP A 75 -3.56 26.79 -3.30
C ASP A 75 -3.20 25.88 -2.12
N VAL A 76 -2.38 24.84 -2.31
CA VAL A 76 -1.95 23.95 -1.23
C VAL A 76 -1.03 24.70 -0.28
N VAL A 77 -1.47 24.87 0.97
CA VAL A 77 -0.71 25.63 1.99
C VAL A 77 0.23 24.75 2.79
N ALA A 78 -0.08 23.48 2.96
CA ALA A 78 0.79 22.48 3.60
C ALA A 78 0.33 21.04 3.29
N LEU A 79 1.28 20.10 3.41
CA LEU A 79 1.04 18.67 3.52
C LEU A 79 1.41 18.23 4.94
N VAL A 80 0.44 17.79 5.71
CA VAL A 80 0.59 17.24 7.06
C VAL A 80 0.80 15.73 6.94
N LEU A 81 1.81 15.19 7.63
CA LEU A 81 2.14 13.78 7.65
C LEU A 81 1.94 13.24 9.05
N THR A 82 0.99 12.32 9.22
CA THR A 82 0.61 11.76 10.51
C THR A 82 1.70 10.84 11.07
N HIS A 83 2.30 10.02 10.23
CA HIS A 83 3.39 9.12 10.61
C HIS A 83 4.16 8.59 9.37
N GLY A 84 5.25 7.85 9.61
CA GLY A 84 6.24 7.50 8.58
C GLY A 84 6.03 6.17 7.86
N HIS A 85 4.84 5.59 7.80
CA HIS A 85 4.55 4.40 6.99
C HIS A 85 4.39 4.75 5.49
N GLU A 86 4.70 3.80 4.62
CA GLU A 86 4.69 4.01 3.16
C GLU A 86 3.31 4.37 2.61
N ASP A 87 2.27 3.82 3.18
CA ASP A 87 0.88 4.09 2.83
C ASP A 87 0.39 5.48 3.29
N HIS A 88 1.25 6.25 3.98
CA HIS A 88 1.03 7.65 4.37
C HIS A 88 2.06 8.61 3.77
N ILE A 89 3.29 8.16 3.46
CA ILE A 89 4.34 9.04 2.94
C ILE A 89 4.87 8.66 1.56
N GLY A 90 4.50 7.48 1.05
CA GLY A 90 5.09 6.91 -0.16
C GLY A 90 4.84 7.72 -1.44
N GLY A 91 3.71 8.43 -1.51
CA GLY A 91 3.32 9.28 -2.64
C GLY A 91 3.93 10.69 -2.63
N VAL A 92 4.50 11.13 -1.49
CA VAL A 92 5.06 12.48 -1.34
C VAL A 92 6.03 12.89 -2.45
N PRO A 93 6.99 12.04 -2.90
CA PRO A 93 7.89 12.42 -3.98
C PRO A 93 7.19 12.72 -5.30
N TYR A 94 6.05 12.10 -5.54
CA TYR A 94 5.28 12.26 -6.77
C TYR A 94 4.41 13.52 -6.72
N LEU A 95 3.78 13.82 -5.59
CA LEU A 95 3.06 15.08 -5.36
C LEU A 95 4.00 16.28 -5.49
N LEU A 96 5.20 16.22 -4.90
CA LEU A 96 6.17 17.30 -4.97
C LEU A 96 6.77 17.52 -6.38
N ARG A 97 6.56 16.63 -7.34
CA ARG A 97 6.88 16.93 -8.75
C ARG A 97 5.94 17.98 -9.35
N LEU A 98 4.73 18.12 -8.82
CA LEU A 98 3.78 19.17 -9.24
C LEU A 98 4.19 20.54 -8.66
N ARG A 99 4.64 20.54 -7.39
CA ARG A 99 5.13 21.74 -6.71
C ARG A 99 6.08 21.36 -5.57
N GLU A 100 7.37 21.68 -5.72
CA GLU A 100 8.45 21.24 -4.84
C GLU A 100 8.46 21.96 -3.46
N ASP A 101 7.93 23.18 -3.37
CA ASP A 101 8.00 24.04 -2.20
C ASP A 101 6.80 23.89 -1.24
N ILE A 102 5.94 22.90 -1.41
CA ILE A 102 4.87 22.60 -0.46
C ILE A 102 5.49 22.29 0.91
N PRO A 103 5.11 23.02 1.98
CA PRO A 103 5.61 22.75 3.33
C PRO A 103 5.16 21.36 3.80
N LEU A 104 6.11 20.50 4.16
CA LEU A 104 5.87 19.19 4.76
C LEU A 104 5.92 19.31 6.27
N VAL A 105 4.80 19.03 6.93
CA VAL A 105 4.62 19.20 8.38
C VAL A 105 4.47 17.82 9.03
N GLY A 106 5.28 17.50 10.02
CA GLY A 106 5.20 16.20 10.68
C GLY A 106 6.20 16.06 11.82
N SER A 107 6.20 14.90 12.45
CA SER A 107 7.12 14.54 13.51
C SER A 107 8.56 14.33 13.01
N GLU A 108 9.52 14.27 13.93
CA GLU A 108 10.95 14.16 13.59
C GLU A 108 11.28 12.92 12.75
N LEU A 109 10.83 11.73 13.19
CA LEU A 109 11.12 10.47 12.50
C LEU A 109 10.40 10.40 11.16
N THR A 110 9.14 10.82 11.11
CA THR A 110 8.33 10.88 9.89
C THR A 110 9.02 11.74 8.82
N LEU A 111 9.42 12.96 9.18
CA LEU A 111 10.11 13.85 8.25
C LEU A 111 11.49 13.32 7.85
N ALA A 112 12.23 12.66 8.75
CA ALA A 112 13.51 12.06 8.42
C ALA A 112 13.38 10.91 7.40
N PHE A 113 12.31 10.11 7.48
CA PHE A 113 12.03 9.08 6.49
C PHE A 113 11.65 9.69 5.13
N VAL A 114 10.81 10.72 5.14
CA VAL A 114 10.43 11.47 3.92
C VAL A 114 11.64 12.14 3.28
N GLU A 115 12.48 12.81 4.07
CA GLU A 115 13.71 13.46 3.57
C GLU A 115 14.64 12.45 2.86
N ALA A 116 14.86 11.28 3.48
CA ALA A 116 15.66 10.23 2.89
C ALA A 116 15.09 9.72 1.55
N LYS A 117 13.76 9.61 1.45
CA LYS A 117 13.04 9.23 0.23
C LYS A 117 13.14 10.32 -0.83
N LEU A 118 12.92 11.59 -0.48
CA LEU A 118 13.00 12.73 -1.41
C LEU A 118 14.41 12.92 -1.96
N LYS A 119 15.44 12.62 -1.17
CA LYS A 119 16.82 12.61 -1.63
C LYS A 119 17.07 11.63 -2.78
N GLU A 120 16.43 10.45 -2.76
CA GLU A 120 16.49 9.49 -3.87
C GLU A 120 15.87 10.08 -5.14
N HIS A 121 14.82 10.91 -5.01
CA HIS A 121 14.16 11.62 -6.10
C HIS A 121 14.81 12.97 -6.45
N ARG A 122 15.88 13.39 -5.73
CA ARG A 122 16.61 14.67 -5.91
C ARG A 122 15.73 15.90 -5.67
N ILE A 123 14.76 15.80 -4.79
CA ILE A 123 13.87 16.88 -4.36
C ILE A 123 14.41 17.43 -3.03
N LEU A 124 14.48 18.75 -2.90
CA LEU A 124 14.86 19.44 -1.67
C LEU A 124 13.58 19.92 -0.96
N PRO A 125 13.14 19.26 0.13
CA PRO A 125 11.86 19.58 0.75
C PRO A 125 11.90 20.83 1.65
N ALA A 126 10.75 21.50 1.77
CA ALA A 126 10.48 22.48 2.81
C ALA A 126 9.92 21.77 4.05
N LEU A 127 10.80 21.38 4.99
CA LEU A 127 10.40 20.62 6.18
C LEU A 127 10.05 21.54 7.35
N ARG A 128 8.94 21.25 8.02
CA ARG A 128 8.53 21.85 9.29
C ARG A 128 8.27 20.73 10.31
N GLN A 129 9.23 20.50 11.19
CA GLN A 129 9.05 19.59 12.30
C GLN A 129 8.09 20.21 13.32
N VAL A 130 7.19 19.39 13.84
CA VAL A 130 6.27 19.71 14.94
C VAL A 130 6.43 18.70 16.07
N VAL A 131 6.04 19.13 17.28
CA VAL A 131 6.04 18.29 18.48
C VAL A 131 4.63 18.21 19.06
N GLU A 132 4.44 17.30 20.02
CA GLU A 132 3.17 17.14 20.73
C GLU A 132 2.71 18.46 21.35
N HIS A 133 1.41 18.76 21.22
CA HIS A 133 0.74 19.99 21.68
C HIS A 133 1.20 21.27 20.98
N GLU A 134 2.00 21.15 19.93
CA GLU A 134 2.35 22.34 19.14
C GLU A 134 1.18 22.77 18.26
N GLU A 135 0.91 24.06 18.26
CA GLU A 135 -0.08 24.69 17.40
C GLU A 135 0.63 25.47 16.29
N VAL A 136 0.21 25.27 15.04
CA VAL A 136 0.74 25.99 13.88
C VAL A 136 -0.39 26.34 12.92
N SER A 137 -0.26 27.47 12.22
CA SER A 137 -1.26 27.94 11.27
C SER A 137 -0.71 27.91 9.84
N TYR A 138 -1.52 27.39 8.91
CA TYR A 138 -1.25 27.41 7.48
C TYR A 138 -2.46 27.96 6.73
N GLY A 139 -2.35 29.20 6.23
CA GLY A 139 -3.48 29.91 5.64
C GLY A 139 -4.65 29.99 6.63
N PRO A 140 -5.85 29.51 6.30
CA PRO A 140 -7.01 29.56 7.19
C PRO A 140 -7.15 28.33 8.12
N PHE A 141 -6.14 27.47 8.20
CA PHE A 141 -6.15 26.25 9.02
C PHE A 141 -5.25 26.42 10.24
N ASP A 142 -5.80 26.24 11.44
CA ASP A 142 -5.06 26.15 12.70
C ASP A 142 -4.96 24.67 13.09
N LEU A 143 -3.73 24.17 13.25
CA LEU A 143 -3.42 22.77 13.46
C LEU A 143 -2.83 22.54 14.85
N GLU A 144 -3.30 21.52 15.55
CA GLU A 144 -2.71 21.04 16.80
C GLU A 144 -2.42 19.56 16.71
N PHE A 145 -1.21 19.17 17.12
CA PHE A 145 -0.71 17.79 17.02
C PHE A 145 -0.70 17.11 18.39
N VAL A 146 -1.21 15.88 18.44
CA VAL A 146 -1.22 15.09 19.68
C VAL A 146 -0.73 13.68 19.43
N ALA A 147 -0.09 13.09 20.44
CA ALA A 147 0.47 11.74 20.37
C ALA A 147 -0.60 10.68 20.16
N VAL A 148 -0.31 9.71 19.30
CA VAL A 148 -1.02 8.44 19.23
C VAL A 148 -0.03 7.28 19.22
N ASN A 149 -0.43 6.13 19.78
CA ASN A 149 0.31 4.89 19.60
C ASN A 149 0.06 4.30 18.22
N HIS A 150 1.11 3.80 17.61
CA HIS A 150 1.02 2.98 16.42
C HIS A 150 2.19 1.97 16.39
N SER A 151 2.38 1.25 15.29
CA SER A 151 3.52 0.33 15.10
C SER A 151 4.85 1.03 14.80
N ILE A 152 4.83 2.36 14.66
CA ILE A 152 5.99 3.22 14.44
C ILE A 152 6.05 4.30 15.53
N PRO A 153 7.24 4.72 16.02
CA PRO A 153 7.36 5.84 16.94
C PRO A 153 6.83 7.16 16.34
N ASP A 154 6.54 8.09 17.22
CA ASP A 154 6.17 9.49 17.00
C ASP A 154 4.97 9.77 16.06
N ALA A 155 4.09 8.78 15.86
CA ALA A 155 2.83 8.98 15.15
C ALA A 155 1.95 10.03 15.86
N MET A 156 1.22 10.86 15.09
CA MET A 156 0.40 11.94 15.62
C MET A 156 -0.99 11.97 14.99
N ALA A 157 -1.99 12.26 15.80
CA ALA A 157 -3.28 12.77 15.35
C ALA A 157 -3.18 14.29 15.16
N VAL A 158 -4.06 14.86 14.33
CA VAL A 158 -4.13 16.29 14.09
C VAL A 158 -5.55 16.82 14.28
N MET A 159 -5.69 17.87 15.08
CA MET A 159 -6.89 18.67 15.19
C MET A 159 -6.77 19.85 14.23
N ILE A 160 -7.70 19.97 13.30
CA ILE A 160 -7.78 21.02 12.28
C ILE A 160 -8.93 21.95 12.69
N ARG A 161 -8.63 23.21 12.99
CA ARG A 161 -9.63 24.21 13.35
C ARG A 161 -9.75 25.24 12.25
N THR A 162 -11.00 25.59 11.94
CA THR A 162 -11.35 26.66 11.00
C THR A 162 -12.66 27.29 11.44
N ASP A 163 -13.05 28.41 10.82
CA ASP A 163 -14.37 29.00 11.05
C ASP A 163 -15.54 28.10 10.59
N ALA A 164 -15.28 27.12 9.71
CA ALA A 164 -16.28 26.11 9.29
C ALA A 164 -16.59 25.07 10.38
N GLY A 165 -15.64 24.85 11.29
CA GLY A 165 -15.70 23.85 12.36
C GLY A 165 -14.37 23.14 12.60
N ASN A 166 -14.40 22.23 13.57
CA ASN A 166 -13.26 21.46 14.04
C ASN A 166 -13.27 20.06 13.49
N VAL A 167 -12.18 19.65 12.84
CA VAL A 167 -12.01 18.29 12.33
C VAL A 167 -10.84 17.61 13.05
N LEU A 168 -11.10 16.44 13.64
CA LEU A 168 -10.07 15.62 14.25
C LEU A 168 -9.74 14.44 13.33
N VAL A 169 -8.48 14.31 12.93
CA VAL A 169 -7.96 13.20 12.14
C VAL A 169 -7.02 12.38 13.00
N THR A 170 -7.31 11.10 13.20
CA THR A 170 -6.52 10.26 14.10
C THR A 170 -5.15 9.86 13.50
N GLY A 171 -5.02 9.83 12.17
CA GLY A 171 -4.03 8.97 11.54
C GLY A 171 -4.26 7.52 11.98
N ASP A 172 -3.25 6.68 11.86
CA ASP A 172 -3.31 5.31 12.36
C ASP A 172 -3.01 5.27 13.87
N PHE A 173 -3.87 4.60 14.63
CA PHE A 173 -3.71 4.58 16.07
C PHE A 173 -4.21 3.32 16.74
N LYS A 174 -3.69 3.06 17.94
CA LYS A 174 -4.23 2.09 18.92
C LYS A 174 -4.16 2.69 20.32
N MET A 175 -4.68 1.96 21.29
CA MET A 175 -4.64 2.34 22.70
C MET A 175 -3.77 1.36 23.50
N ASP A 176 -2.44 1.37 23.28
CA ASP A 176 -1.52 0.57 24.08
C ASP A 176 -1.24 1.27 25.42
N SER A 177 -1.70 0.66 26.51
CA SER A 177 -1.50 1.21 27.88
C SER A 177 -0.09 0.95 28.42
N LEU A 178 0.69 0.07 27.79
CA LEU A 178 2.05 -0.32 28.19
C LEU A 178 3.00 -0.31 26.97
N PRO A 179 3.11 0.83 26.27
CA PRO A 179 3.96 0.94 25.09
C PRO A 179 5.43 0.81 25.47
N ILE A 180 6.23 0.20 24.58
CA ILE A 180 7.66 -0.05 24.85
C ILE A 180 8.52 1.20 24.87
N ASP A 181 8.09 2.28 24.21
CA ASP A 181 8.74 3.58 24.20
C ASP A 181 8.21 4.55 25.28
N GLY A 182 7.17 4.13 26.03
CA GLY A 182 6.52 4.93 27.07
C GLY A 182 5.56 5.99 26.53
N ARG A 183 5.33 6.09 25.22
CA ARG A 183 4.48 7.10 24.59
C ARG A 183 3.07 6.53 24.36
N ILE A 184 2.11 7.00 25.13
CA ILE A 184 0.70 6.57 25.05
C ILE A 184 -0.12 7.46 24.11
N THR A 185 -1.23 6.94 23.59
CA THR A 185 -2.25 7.77 22.92
C THR A 185 -2.79 8.79 23.91
N ASP A 186 -2.72 10.09 23.56
CA ASP A 186 -3.08 11.20 24.44
C ASP A 186 -4.60 11.40 24.54
N LEU A 187 -5.24 10.49 25.27
CA LEU A 187 -6.69 10.54 25.53
C LEU A 187 -7.13 11.81 26.28
N ARG A 188 -6.21 12.52 26.98
CA ARG A 188 -6.54 13.78 27.64
C ARG A 188 -6.81 14.88 26.63
N SER A 189 -5.97 14.97 25.60
CA SER A 189 -6.19 15.91 24.50
C SER A 189 -7.43 15.53 23.70
N PHE A 190 -7.68 14.23 23.46
CA PHE A 190 -8.93 13.79 22.81
C PHE A 190 -10.17 14.20 23.63
N ALA A 191 -10.13 14.09 24.98
CA ALA A 191 -11.23 14.55 25.84
C ALA A 191 -11.39 16.08 25.75
N ARG A 192 -10.30 16.84 25.78
CA ARG A 192 -10.33 18.30 25.62
C ARG A 192 -10.91 18.71 24.27
N PHE A 193 -10.55 18.03 23.19
CA PHE A 193 -11.14 18.25 21.86
C PHE A 193 -12.64 17.95 21.86
N GLY A 194 -13.07 16.88 22.56
CA GLY A 194 -14.49 16.59 22.76
C GLY A 194 -15.24 17.71 23.51
N GLU A 195 -14.64 18.28 24.56
CA GLU A 195 -15.19 19.43 25.29
C GLU A 195 -15.23 20.72 24.44
N GLU A 196 -14.22 20.94 23.60
CA GLU A 196 -14.14 22.04 22.64
C GLU A 196 -15.20 21.87 21.53
N GLY A 197 -15.52 20.66 21.16
CA GLY A 197 -16.45 20.23 20.13
C GLY A 197 -15.74 19.80 18.86
N VAL A 198 -15.89 18.50 18.51
CA VAL A 198 -15.43 17.91 17.25
C VAL A 198 -16.62 17.83 16.29
N ASP A 199 -16.59 18.64 15.25
CA ASP A 199 -17.66 18.69 14.26
C ASP A 199 -17.58 17.51 13.29
N LEU A 200 -16.37 17.06 12.92
CA LEU A 200 -16.13 15.86 12.13
C LEU A 200 -14.95 15.06 12.69
N PHE A 201 -15.16 13.78 12.93
CA PHE A 201 -14.12 12.85 13.39
C PHE A 201 -13.75 11.88 12.27
N CYS A 202 -12.57 12.09 11.67
CA CYS A 202 -11.96 11.20 10.69
C CYS A 202 -11.13 10.16 11.44
N VAL A 203 -11.56 8.91 11.48
CA VAL A 203 -11.05 7.91 12.41
C VAL A 203 -10.68 6.60 11.70
N ASP A 204 -9.47 6.08 12.02
CA ASP A 204 -8.93 4.81 11.53
C ASP A 204 -9.91 3.65 11.73
N SER A 205 -10.08 2.85 10.68
CA SER A 205 -11.07 1.76 10.63
C SER A 205 -10.45 0.37 10.45
N THR A 206 -9.15 0.29 10.18
CA THR A 206 -8.48 -0.95 9.72
C THR A 206 -8.78 -2.17 10.59
N ASN A 207 -8.95 -1.98 11.90
CA ASN A 207 -9.16 -3.07 12.86
C ASN A 207 -10.56 -3.04 13.51
N ALA A 208 -11.52 -2.28 12.96
CA ALA A 208 -12.85 -2.08 13.55
C ALA A 208 -13.70 -3.35 13.70
N GLU A 209 -13.46 -4.37 12.85
CA GLU A 209 -14.16 -5.66 12.93
C GLU A 209 -13.62 -6.58 14.04
N VAL A 210 -12.42 -6.31 14.56
CA VAL A 210 -11.77 -7.17 15.56
C VAL A 210 -12.34 -6.87 16.95
N PRO A 211 -12.94 -7.87 17.62
CA PRO A 211 -13.51 -7.68 18.94
C PRO A 211 -12.43 -7.54 20.02
N GLY A 212 -12.79 -6.87 21.11
CA GLY A 212 -11.92 -6.69 22.27
C GLY A 212 -10.94 -5.53 22.10
N MET A 213 -9.86 -5.58 22.87
CA MET A 213 -8.75 -4.63 22.83
C MET A 213 -7.52 -5.25 22.18
N VAL A 214 -6.72 -4.44 21.51
CA VAL A 214 -5.42 -4.87 20.97
C VAL A 214 -4.47 -5.18 22.13
N GLY A 215 -3.67 -6.24 21.99
CA GLY A 215 -2.65 -6.58 22.99
C GLY A 215 -1.52 -5.55 23.03
N HIS A 216 -0.74 -5.61 24.12
CA HIS A 216 0.39 -4.73 24.32
C HIS A 216 1.60 -5.16 23.48
N GLU A 217 2.29 -4.20 22.88
CA GLU A 217 3.52 -4.45 22.11
C GLU A 217 4.60 -5.15 22.97
N GLY A 218 4.67 -4.82 24.26
CA GLY A 218 5.60 -5.45 25.21
C GLY A 218 5.46 -6.98 25.34
N GLU A 219 4.28 -7.55 25.07
CA GLU A 219 4.07 -9.01 25.14
C GLU A 219 4.86 -9.78 24.09
N ILE A 220 5.17 -9.15 22.96
CA ILE A 220 5.93 -9.75 21.87
C ILE A 220 7.39 -10.02 22.29
N GLY A 221 7.98 -9.14 23.12
CA GLY A 221 9.33 -9.32 23.64
C GLY A 221 9.51 -10.66 24.36
N GLN A 222 8.54 -11.06 25.19
CA GLN A 222 8.59 -12.36 25.89
C GLN A 222 8.48 -13.55 24.92
N VAL A 223 7.68 -13.41 23.85
CA VAL A 223 7.55 -14.47 22.84
C VAL A 223 8.84 -14.61 22.05
N LEU A 224 9.46 -13.50 21.67
CA LEU A 224 10.76 -13.50 21.01
C LEU A 224 11.84 -14.13 21.89
N ASP A 225 11.89 -13.77 23.19
CA ASP A 225 12.82 -14.34 24.15
C ASP A 225 12.72 -15.89 24.19
N ASN A 226 11.50 -16.42 24.32
CA ASN A 226 11.27 -17.86 24.29
C ASN A 226 11.71 -18.52 22.96
N VAL A 227 11.39 -17.90 21.82
CA VAL A 227 11.81 -18.42 20.51
C VAL A 227 13.32 -18.41 20.35
N PHE A 228 14.00 -17.36 20.85
CA PHE A 228 15.46 -17.24 20.79
C PHE A 228 16.13 -18.29 21.69
N ALA A 229 15.58 -18.55 22.89
CA ALA A 229 16.04 -19.59 23.81
C ALA A 229 15.96 -20.99 23.21
N ASP A 230 14.89 -21.26 22.46
CA ASP A 230 14.59 -22.57 21.85
C ASP A 230 15.29 -22.78 20.47
N SER A 231 16.06 -21.81 19.99
CA SER A 231 16.66 -21.86 18.65
C SER A 231 18.16 -22.16 18.70
N ASP A 232 18.54 -23.34 18.18
CA ASP A 232 19.97 -23.76 18.11
C ASP A 232 20.67 -23.27 16.83
N GLY A 233 19.93 -22.94 15.79
CA GLY A 233 20.39 -22.48 14.48
C GLY A 233 20.37 -20.96 14.33
N GLN A 234 20.47 -20.52 13.09
CA GLN A 234 20.29 -19.14 12.68
C GLN A 234 18.83 -18.70 12.87
N ILE A 235 18.62 -17.46 13.27
CA ILE A 235 17.28 -16.86 13.37
C ILE A 235 17.13 -15.80 12.28
N VAL A 236 16.03 -15.87 11.52
CA VAL A 236 15.65 -14.86 10.54
C VAL A 236 14.32 -14.25 10.97
N VAL A 237 14.28 -12.94 11.16
CA VAL A 237 13.05 -12.22 11.54
C VAL A 237 12.62 -11.30 10.42
N ALA A 238 11.45 -11.58 9.86
CA ALA A 238 10.84 -10.75 8.81
C ALA A 238 9.86 -9.77 9.42
N SER A 239 10.00 -8.48 9.08
CA SER A 239 9.12 -7.40 9.53
C SER A 239 9.09 -6.27 8.53
N PHE A 240 8.16 -5.32 8.70
CA PHE A 240 8.19 -4.06 7.97
C PHE A 240 9.45 -3.26 8.29
N ALA A 241 10.00 -2.60 7.28
CA ALA A 241 11.21 -1.78 7.42
C ALA A 241 11.00 -0.50 8.25
N SER A 242 9.77 -0.15 8.53
CA SER A 242 9.37 1.00 9.37
C SER A 242 9.06 0.61 10.82
N HIS A 243 8.93 -0.69 11.13
CA HIS A 243 8.53 -1.15 12.46
C HIS A 243 9.69 -1.10 13.48
N VAL A 244 10.09 0.11 13.87
CA VAL A 244 11.23 0.37 14.77
C VAL A 244 11.11 -0.38 16.10
N HIS A 245 9.93 -0.42 16.69
CA HIS A 245 9.67 -1.11 17.96
C HIS A 245 9.97 -2.62 17.87
N ARG A 246 9.62 -3.28 16.76
CA ARG A 246 9.92 -4.69 16.56
C ARG A 246 11.41 -4.95 16.39
N VAL A 247 12.13 -4.08 15.67
CA VAL A 247 13.58 -4.17 15.54
C VAL A 247 14.25 -3.98 16.90
N GLN A 248 13.76 -3.04 17.74
CA GLN A 248 14.24 -2.88 19.11
C GLN A 248 14.11 -4.18 19.93
N GLN A 249 12.92 -4.80 19.90
CA GLN A 249 12.69 -6.06 20.63
C GLN A 249 13.59 -7.20 20.14
N VAL A 250 13.88 -7.28 18.83
CA VAL A 250 14.81 -8.26 18.27
C VAL A 250 16.24 -8.00 18.71
N LEU A 251 16.68 -6.72 18.74
CA LEU A 251 17.99 -6.35 19.24
C LEU A 251 18.18 -6.69 20.73
N ASP A 252 17.14 -6.43 21.53
CA ASP A 252 17.16 -6.71 22.97
C ASP A 252 17.19 -8.23 23.23
N ALA A 253 16.38 -9.02 22.52
CA ALA A 253 16.41 -10.48 22.60
C ALA A 253 17.77 -11.05 22.14
N ALA A 254 18.33 -10.52 21.04
CA ALA A 254 19.65 -10.93 20.57
C ALA A 254 20.76 -10.64 21.60
N ALA A 255 20.71 -9.47 22.23
CA ALA A 255 21.64 -9.10 23.31
C ALA A 255 21.56 -10.08 24.50
N LEU A 256 20.33 -10.41 24.92
CA LEU A 256 20.08 -11.33 26.03
C LEU A 256 20.64 -12.74 25.76
N HIS A 257 20.51 -13.21 24.51
CA HIS A 257 20.97 -14.56 24.10
C HIS A 257 22.38 -14.58 23.48
N GLY A 258 23.16 -13.48 23.59
CA GLY A 258 24.54 -13.42 23.07
C GLY A 258 24.66 -13.52 21.55
N ARG A 259 23.58 -13.20 20.82
CA ARG A 259 23.51 -13.26 19.37
C ARG A 259 23.86 -11.90 18.75
N ARG A 260 24.20 -11.89 17.46
CA ARG A 260 24.48 -10.71 16.64
C ARG A 260 23.41 -10.53 15.58
N VAL A 261 22.98 -9.29 15.36
CA VAL A 261 21.93 -8.95 14.40
C VAL A 261 22.54 -8.27 13.19
N ALA A 262 22.16 -8.72 12.00
CA ALA A 262 22.44 -8.02 10.76
C ALA A 262 21.13 -7.58 10.11
N LEU A 263 21.06 -6.33 9.65
CA LEU A 263 19.94 -5.78 8.89
C LEU A 263 20.12 -6.11 7.41
N VAL A 264 19.09 -6.66 6.76
CA VAL A 264 19.11 -7.09 5.36
C VAL A 264 17.93 -6.49 4.61
N GLY A 265 18.22 -5.76 3.55
CA GLY A 265 17.26 -5.00 2.74
C GLY A 265 17.57 -3.51 2.80
N ARG A 266 17.49 -2.83 1.63
CA ARG A 266 17.88 -1.41 1.52
C ARG A 266 17.03 -0.51 2.44
N SER A 267 15.72 -0.67 2.42
CA SER A 267 14.80 0.08 3.28
C SER A 267 15.02 -0.22 4.77
N MET A 268 15.25 -1.47 5.15
CA MET A 268 15.54 -1.86 6.52
C MET A 268 16.80 -1.18 7.06
N VAL A 269 17.90 -1.24 6.32
CA VAL A 269 19.17 -0.60 6.69
C VAL A 269 19.02 0.91 6.78
N ARG A 270 18.38 1.55 5.79
CA ARG A 270 18.17 2.99 5.75
C ARG A 270 17.31 3.46 6.93
N ASN A 271 16.13 2.89 7.11
CA ASN A 271 15.17 3.35 8.10
C ASN A 271 15.66 3.11 9.53
N MET A 272 16.28 1.95 9.79
CA MET A 272 16.86 1.67 11.12
C MET A 272 18.11 2.53 11.40
N GLY A 273 18.91 2.86 10.39
CA GLY A 273 19.99 3.84 10.51
C GLY A 273 19.48 5.21 10.94
N ILE A 274 18.45 5.72 10.28
CA ILE A 274 17.79 6.98 10.62
C ILE A 274 17.21 6.92 12.05
N ALA A 275 16.49 5.85 12.39
CA ALA A 275 15.89 5.70 13.72
C ALA A 275 16.97 5.64 14.82
N ALA A 276 18.11 5.02 14.57
CA ALA A 276 19.23 4.98 15.52
C ALA A 276 19.92 6.36 15.66
N GLU A 277 20.15 7.08 14.56
CA GLU A 277 20.73 8.43 14.57
C GLU A 277 19.85 9.44 15.32
N ARG A 278 18.52 9.29 15.22
CA ARG A 278 17.52 10.15 15.90
C ARG A 278 17.18 9.66 17.33
N GLY A 279 17.74 8.54 17.79
CA GLY A 279 17.55 8.01 19.13
C GLY A 279 16.28 7.19 19.37
N TYR A 280 15.48 6.94 18.31
CA TYR A 280 14.29 6.08 18.37
C TYR A 280 14.63 4.58 18.43
N LEU A 281 15.81 4.19 17.93
CA LEU A 281 16.33 2.82 18.03
C LEU A 281 17.59 2.81 18.91
N LYS A 282 17.55 2.08 20.01
CA LYS A 282 18.69 1.91 20.93
C LYS A 282 19.41 0.61 20.60
N VAL A 283 20.60 0.73 20.01
CA VAL A 283 21.40 -0.43 19.62
C VAL A 283 22.30 -0.86 20.76
N PRO A 284 22.13 -2.05 21.39
CA PRO A 284 23.05 -2.55 22.41
C PRO A 284 24.46 -2.74 21.84
N GLY A 285 25.47 -2.40 22.65
CA GLY A 285 26.86 -2.40 22.19
C GLY A 285 27.30 -3.74 21.60
N GLY A 286 27.76 -3.73 20.36
CA GLY A 286 28.31 -4.90 19.65
C GLY A 286 27.24 -5.91 19.18
N VAL A 287 25.93 -5.63 19.33
CA VAL A 287 24.86 -6.53 18.84
C VAL A 287 24.65 -6.37 17.35
N LEU A 288 24.61 -5.14 16.85
CA LEU A 288 24.44 -4.88 15.43
C LEU A 288 25.77 -5.01 14.68
N ILE A 289 25.79 -5.77 13.59
CA ILE A 289 26.96 -6.00 12.73
C ILE A 289 26.60 -5.76 11.26
N ASP A 290 27.63 -5.60 10.42
CA ASP A 290 27.43 -5.53 8.98
C ASP A 290 26.90 -6.88 8.43
N ALA A 291 25.98 -6.84 7.50
CA ALA A 291 25.41 -8.05 6.88
C ALA A 291 26.47 -8.92 6.18
N ARG A 292 27.60 -8.32 5.75
CA ARG A 292 28.74 -9.05 5.14
C ARG A 292 29.47 -9.94 6.14
N ASP A 293 29.43 -9.57 7.41
CA ASP A 293 30.17 -10.27 8.47
C ASP A 293 29.35 -11.38 9.13
N VAL A 294 28.01 -11.39 8.93
CA VAL A 294 27.12 -12.33 9.61
C VAL A 294 27.44 -13.80 9.31
N THR A 295 27.85 -14.10 8.07
CA THR A 295 28.19 -15.48 7.66
C THR A 295 29.49 -16.01 8.26
N SER A 296 30.33 -15.13 8.82
CA SER A 296 31.56 -15.53 9.53
C SER A 296 31.28 -16.06 10.94
N LEU A 297 30.10 -15.77 11.50
CA LEU A 297 29.69 -16.25 12.81
C LEU A 297 29.13 -17.69 12.72
N PRO A 298 29.18 -18.46 13.82
CA PRO A 298 28.47 -19.74 13.87
C PRO A 298 26.94 -19.52 13.82
N PRO A 299 26.14 -20.46 13.26
CA PRO A 299 24.69 -20.28 13.06
C PRO A 299 23.93 -19.86 14.33
N HIS A 300 24.26 -20.43 15.49
CA HIS A 300 23.59 -20.12 16.75
C HIS A 300 23.87 -18.69 17.29
N GLU A 301 24.80 -17.94 16.70
CA GLU A 301 25.06 -16.54 17.02
C GLU A 301 24.41 -15.57 16.01
N ARG A 302 23.84 -16.07 14.90
CA ARG A 302 23.32 -15.24 13.81
C ARG A 302 21.85 -14.88 14.00
N VAL A 303 21.53 -13.61 13.84
CA VAL A 303 20.16 -13.11 13.66
C VAL A 303 20.15 -12.19 12.44
N LEU A 304 19.19 -12.41 11.57
CA LEU A 304 18.97 -11.58 10.37
C LEU A 304 17.62 -10.89 10.51
N MET A 305 17.61 -9.58 10.50
CA MET A 305 16.40 -8.78 10.40
C MET A 305 16.17 -8.42 8.94
N VAL A 306 15.07 -8.90 8.35
CA VAL A 306 14.87 -8.87 6.89
C VAL A 306 13.53 -8.25 6.50
N THR A 307 13.45 -7.74 5.27
CA THR A 307 12.17 -7.40 4.60
C THR A 307 11.56 -8.63 3.91
N GLY A 308 10.28 -8.54 3.52
CA GLY A 308 9.59 -9.62 2.81
C GLY A 308 8.57 -10.36 3.66
N SER A 309 8.05 -9.72 4.70
CA SER A 309 7.04 -10.29 5.58
C SER A 309 5.67 -10.46 4.92
N GLN A 310 5.44 -9.81 3.76
CA GLN A 310 4.22 -9.92 2.95
C GLN A 310 4.37 -10.85 1.74
N GLY A 311 5.49 -11.57 1.64
CA GLY A 311 5.72 -12.51 0.55
C GLY A 311 6.11 -11.86 -0.77
N GLU A 312 6.54 -10.60 -0.76
CA GLU A 312 6.96 -9.86 -1.96
C GLU A 312 8.10 -10.61 -2.67
N PRO A 313 7.98 -10.91 -3.97
CA PRO A 313 8.91 -11.81 -4.68
C PRO A 313 10.38 -11.33 -4.64
N MET A 314 10.60 -10.02 -4.70
CA MET A 314 11.94 -9.43 -4.74
C MET A 314 12.53 -9.14 -3.37
N ALA A 315 11.76 -9.32 -2.29
CA ALA A 315 12.22 -9.08 -0.93
C ALA A 315 13.22 -10.13 -0.44
N ALA A 316 13.99 -9.78 0.59
CA ALA A 316 15.08 -10.63 1.08
C ALA A 316 14.59 -12.02 1.52
N LEU A 317 13.49 -12.11 2.29
CA LEU A 317 12.96 -13.38 2.76
C LEU A 317 12.49 -14.30 1.62
N SER A 318 11.74 -13.77 0.65
CA SER A 318 11.26 -14.55 -0.51
C SER A 318 12.43 -15.14 -1.30
N ARG A 319 13.49 -14.35 -1.51
CA ARG A 319 14.70 -14.82 -2.18
C ARG A 319 15.46 -15.87 -1.37
N MET A 320 15.48 -15.75 -0.02
CA MET A 320 16.04 -16.77 0.86
C MET A 320 15.24 -18.09 0.77
N ALA A 321 13.91 -18.01 0.79
CA ALA A 321 13.03 -19.15 0.66
C ALA A 321 13.22 -19.91 -0.66
N HIS A 322 13.53 -19.21 -1.76
CA HIS A 322 13.82 -19.82 -3.06
C HIS A 322 15.30 -20.14 -3.30
N SER A 323 16.16 -19.96 -2.28
CA SER A 323 17.63 -20.15 -2.38
C SER A 323 18.30 -19.22 -3.42
N GLU A 324 17.71 -18.06 -3.67
CA GLU A 324 18.17 -17.04 -4.63
C GLU A 324 18.89 -15.87 -3.95
N HIS A 325 18.96 -15.86 -2.62
CA HIS A 325 19.68 -14.81 -1.90
C HIS A 325 21.19 -15.04 -1.98
N ARG A 326 21.93 -13.97 -2.33
CA ARG A 326 23.36 -14.06 -2.71
C ARG A 326 24.30 -14.53 -1.58
N SER A 327 23.96 -14.24 -0.33
CA SER A 327 24.89 -14.41 0.81
C SER A 327 24.31 -15.18 1.99
N VAL A 328 23.02 -15.44 2.02
CA VAL A 328 22.34 -16.13 3.12
C VAL A 328 21.52 -17.29 2.57
N THR A 329 21.70 -18.47 3.16
CA THR A 329 20.91 -19.68 2.89
C THR A 329 20.12 -20.05 4.14
N ILE A 330 18.97 -20.67 3.94
CA ILE A 330 18.18 -21.28 5.01
C ILE A 330 18.54 -22.76 5.05
N GLU A 331 18.90 -23.23 6.23
CA GLU A 331 19.29 -24.63 6.46
C GLU A 331 18.32 -25.33 7.43
N PRO A 332 18.28 -26.68 7.41
CA PRO A 332 17.50 -27.42 8.39
C PRO A 332 17.88 -27.06 9.84
N GLY A 333 16.89 -26.73 10.65
CA GLY A 333 17.07 -26.31 12.04
C GLY A 333 17.15 -24.79 12.26
N ASP A 334 17.20 -23.99 11.18
CA ASP A 334 17.04 -22.55 11.28
C ASP A 334 15.63 -22.17 11.72
N THR A 335 15.50 -21.04 12.38
CA THR A 335 14.21 -20.48 12.80
C THR A 335 13.87 -19.23 12.01
N VAL A 336 12.69 -19.19 11.39
CA VAL A 336 12.20 -18.02 10.65
C VAL A 336 10.95 -17.48 11.34
N ILE A 337 10.95 -16.20 11.71
CA ILE A 337 9.87 -15.53 12.42
C ILE A 337 9.22 -14.50 11.50
N PHE A 338 7.91 -14.63 11.24
CA PHE A 338 7.11 -13.61 10.58
C PHE A 338 6.54 -12.68 11.66
N ALA A 339 7.21 -11.56 11.88
CA ALA A 339 6.92 -10.62 12.95
C ALA A 339 6.06 -9.42 12.49
N SER A 340 5.11 -9.67 11.60
CA SER A 340 4.11 -8.71 11.09
C SER A 340 2.74 -9.38 10.94
N SER A 341 1.68 -8.57 10.86
CA SER A 341 0.36 -9.03 10.39
C SER A 341 0.39 -9.32 8.89
N LEU A 342 -0.55 -10.13 8.46
CA LEU A 342 -0.87 -10.26 7.03
C LEU A 342 -1.68 -9.03 6.60
N ILE A 343 -1.25 -8.38 5.55
CA ILE A 343 -2.07 -7.39 4.84
C ILE A 343 -3.10 -8.17 4.02
N PRO A 344 -4.38 -7.81 4.05
CA PRO A 344 -5.40 -8.45 3.23
C PRO A 344 -4.98 -8.52 1.75
N GLY A 345 -5.20 -9.67 1.11
CA GLY A 345 -4.75 -9.93 -0.27
C GLY A 345 -3.38 -10.64 -0.40
N ASN A 346 -2.51 -10.56 0.61
CA ASN A 346 -1.17 -11.15 0.56
C ASN A 346 -1.08 -12.59 1.13
N GLU A 347 -2.19 -13.15 1.62
CA GLU A 347 -2.21 -14.44 2.33
C GLU A 347 -1.56 -15.56 1.51
N ASN A 348 -1.92 -15.67 0.24
CA ASN A 348 -1.40 -16.72 -0.65
C ASN A 348 0.11 -16.60 -0.86
N SER A 349 0.61 -15.40 -1.05
CA SER A 349 2.03 -15.11 -1.25
C SER A 349 2.83 -15.45 0.00
N VAL A 350 2.36 -15.03 1.18
CA VAL A 350 3.01 -15.34 2.46
C VAL A 350 3.00 -16.84 2.74
N PHE A 351 1.87 -17.53 2.57
CA PHE A 351 1.82 -18.98 2.78
C PHE A 351 2.68 -19.77 1.79
N ARG A 352 2.87 -19.29 0.56
CA ARG A 352 3.84 -19.88 -0.38
C ARG A 352 5.26 -19.82 0.17
N VAL A 353 5.66 -18.65 0.69
CA VAL A 353 6.99 -18.46 1.31
C VAL A 353 7.14 -19.34 2.56
N ILE A 354 6.16 -19.38 3.46
CA ILE A 354 6.15 -20.23 4.66
C ILE A 354 6.34 -21.70 4.27
N ASN A 355 5.54 -22.20 3.30
CA ASN A 355 5.65 -23.59 2.85
C ASN A 355 7.03 -23.91 2.24
N GLN A 356 7.62 -22.95 1.53
CA GLN A 356 8.96 -23.15 0.95
C GLN A 356 10.04 -23.20 2.04
N LEU A 357 9.98 -22.32 3.05
CA LEU A 357 10.90 -22.34 4.19
C LEU A 357 10.80 -23.65 4.98
N MET A 358 9.59 -24.16 5.19
CA MET A 358 9.38 -25.46 5.86
C MET A 358 9.94 -26.63 5.03
N ARG A 359 9.88 -26.59 3.70
CA ARG A 359 10.51 -27.59 2.82
C ARG A 359 12.04 -27.57 2.92
N LEU A 360 12.63 -26.41 3.21
CA LEU A 360 14.08 -26.30 3.49
C LEU A 360 14.45 -26.81 4.89
N GLY A 361 13.47 -27.21 5.71
CA GLY A 361 13.68 -27.75 7.07
C GLY A 361 13.73 -26.67 8.16
N ALA A 362 13.33 -25.44 7.86
CA ALA A 362 13.27 -24.37 8.86
C ALA A 362 12.03 -24.54 9.78
N ARG A 363 12.18 -24.17 11.06
CA ARG A 363 11.09 -23.91 11.98
C ARG A 363 10.49 -22.55 11.67
N VAL A 364 9.21 -22.49 11.28
CA VAL A 364 8.54 -21.22 10.95
C VAL A 364 7.59 -20.82 12.09
N VAL A 365 7.80 -19.62 12.62
CA VAL A 365 7.01 -18.98 13.67
C VAL A 365 6.23 -17.82 13.06
N HIS A 366 4.92 -17.84 13.17
CA HIS A 366 4.03 -16.82 12.60
C HIS A 366 2.79 -16.64 13.46
N GLN A 367 1.98 -15.63 13.21
CA GLN A 367 0.79 -15.30 14.03
C GLN A 367 -0.19 -16.47 14.22
N GLY A 368 -0.23 -17.44 13.31
CA GLY A 368 -1.07 -18.64 13.45
C GLY A 368 -0.59 -19.65 14.49
N ASN A 369 0.68 -19.59 14.94
CA ASN A 369 1.24 -20.55 15.91
C ASN A 369 1.95 -19.90 17.12
N ALA A 370 2.19 -18.57 17.09
CA ALA A 370 2.72 -17.81 18.23
C ALA A 370 2.30 -16.34 18.12
N LYS A 371 2.17 -15.65 19.26
CA LYS A 371 1.84 -14.22 19.30
C LYS A 371 3.08 -13.37 18.96
N VAL A 372 3.47 -13.34 17.70
CA VAL A 372 4.66 -12.61 17.21
C VAL A 372 4.37 -11.22 16.67
N HIS A 373 3.11 -10.82 16.71
CA HIS A 373 2.64 -9.51 16.28
C HIS A 373 1.39 -9.08 17.07
N VAL A 374 1.25 -7.77 17.25
CA VAL A 374 0.01 -7.11 17.67
C VAL A 374 -0.32 -6.01 16.67
N SER A 375 -1.60 -5.76 16.41
CA SER A 375 -2.03 -4.74 15.47
C SER A 375 -1.56 -3.34 15.90
N GLY A 376 -1.27 -2.48 14.94
CA GLY A 376 -1.04 -1.05 15.14
C GLY A 376 -2.31 -0.22 15.18
N HIS A 377 -3.49 -0.82 14.89
CA HIS A 377 -4.76 -0.13 14.71
C HIS A 377 -5.74 -0.49 15.82
N ALA A 378 -6.57 0.48 16.21
CA ALA A 378 -7.56 0.33 17.26
C ALA A 378 -8.64 -0.70 16.93
N SER A 379 -8.89 -1.62 17.85
CA SER A 379 -9.97 -2.59 17.74
C SER A 379 -11.33 -1.99 18.15
N SER A 380 -12.38 -2.80 18.03
CA SER A 380 -13.74 -2.34 18.27
C SER A 380 -13.98 -1.72 19.66
N GLU A 381 -13.40 -2.28 20.73
CA GLU A 381 -13.56 -1.73 22.08
C GLU A 381 -12.75 -0.44 22.27
N GLU A 382 -11.57 -0.35 21.68
CA GLU A 382 -10.77 0.88 21.71
C GLU A 382 -11.46 2.00 20.95
N LEU A 383 -12.06 1.71 19.79
CA LEU A 383 -12.87 2.67 19.02
C LEU A 383 -14.10 3.14 19.83
N LEU A 384 -14.82 2.23 20.51
CA LEU A 384 -15.91 2.61 21.40
C LEU A 384 -15.45 3.55 22.53
N HIS A 385 -14.26 3.31 23.09
CA HIS A 385 -13.70 4.20 24.12
C HIS A 385 -13.42 5.59 23.55
N VAL A 386 -12.79 5.69 22.38
CA VAL A 386 -12.46 6.97 21.76
C VAL A 386 -13.72 7.74 21.35
N TYR A 387 -14.74 7.07 20.81
CA TYR A 387 -16.03 7.71 20.52
C TYR A 387 -16.71 8.27 21.77
N ASN A 388 -16.68 7.52 22.90
CA ASN A 388 -17.25 8.00 24.16
C ASN A 388 -16.45 9.17 24.76
N ILE A 389 -15.14 9.27 24.49
CA ILE A 389 -14.29 10.37 24.95
C ILE A 389 -14.50 11.62 24.10
N VAL A 390 -14.50 11.46 22.75
CA VAL A 390 -14.57 12.59 21.80
C VAL A 390 -15.99 13.10 21.62
N GLN A 391 -17.00 12.22 21.64
CA GLN A 391 -18.42 12.54 21.42
C GLN A 391 -18.65 13.42 20.16
N PRO A 392 -18.15 13.01 18.98
CA PRO A 392 -18.17 13.83 17.78
C PRO A 392 -19.59 14.06 17.26
N ARG A 393 -19.81 15.20 16.58
CA ARG A 393 -21.11 15.50 15.94
C ARG A 393 -21.34 14.67 14.67
N ASN A 394 -20.27 14.51 13.87
CA ASN A 394 -20.29 13.68 12.65
C ASN A 394 -19.03 12.79 12.66
N VAL A 395 -19.13 11.64 12.01
CA VAL A 395 -18.04 10.67 11.90
C VAL A 395 -17.79 10.33 10.44
N MET A 396 -16.54 10.29 10.05
CA MET A 396 -16.09 9.79 8.75
C MET A 396 -15.05 8.69 9.02
N PRO A 397 -15.44 7.40 8.96
CA PRO A 397 -14.50 6.30 8.99
C PRO A 397 -13.52 6.43 7.82
N ILE A 398 -12.22 6.36 8.11
CA ILE A 398 -11.14 6.42 7.13
C ILE A 398 -10.23 5.20 7.26
N HIS A 399 -9.30 5.02 6.34
CA HIS A 399 -8.27 3.99 6.38
C HIS A 399 -8.84 2.57 6.52
N GLY A 400 -9.28 1.96 5.42
CA GLY A 400 -9.76 0.58 5.42
C GLY A 400 -10.67 0.23 4.25
N GLU A 401 -10.81 -1.07 4.04
CA GLU A 401 -11.80 -1.61 3.09
C GLU A 401 -13.22 -1.27 3.53
N ILE A 402 -14.18 -1.35 2.61
CA ILE A 402 -15.60 -1.02 2.87
C ILE A 402 -16.15 -1.76 4.11
N ARG A 403 -15.77 -3.03 4.34
CA ARG A 403 -16.20 -3.78 5.52
C ARG A 403 -15.71 -3.15 6.83
N HIS A 404 -14.49 -2.62 6.84
CA HIS A 404 -13.91 -1.92 8.00
C HIS A 404 -14.63 -0.59 8.26
N LEU A 405 -14.86 0.20 7.20
CA LEU A 405 -15.58 1.48 7.29
C LEU A 405 -17.01 1.29 7.80
N VAL A 406 -17.72 0.28 7.31
CA VAL A 406 -19.08 -0.07 7.75
C VAL A 406 -19.09 -0.52 9.21
N ALA A 407 -18.13 -1.37 9.62
CA ALA A 407 -18.00 -1.81 11.00
C ALA A 407 -17.75 -0.63 11.94
N ASN A 408 -16.82 0.26 11.58
CA ASN A 408 -16.48 1.45 12.37
C ASN A 408 -17.69 2.41 12.47
N GLY A 409 -18.36 2.70 11.35
CA GLY A 409 -19.60 3.50 11.38
C GLY A 409 -20.68 2.89 12.27
N GLY A 410 -20.79 1.56 12.28
CA GLY A 410 -21.70 0.84 13.19
C GLY A 410 -21.34 1.01 14.68
N LEU A 411 -20.03 1.10 15.00
CA LEU A 411 -19.55 1.40 16.36
C LEU A 411 -19.92 2.85 16.75
N ALA A 412 -19.72 3.82 15.87
CA ALA A 412 -20.12 5.21 16.09
C ALA A 412 -21.62 5.33 16.42
N VAL A 413 -22.48 4.62 15.69
CA VAL A 413 -23.93 4.61 15.95
C VAL A 413 -24.24 4.01 17.32
N LYS A 414 -23.54 2.95 17.73
CA LYS A 414 -23.71 2.34 19.07
C LYS A 414 -23.38 3.30 20.22
N THR A 415 -22.49 4.27 20.00
CA THR A 415 -22.13 5.28 21.01
C THR A 415 -23.04 6.49 21.00
N GLY A 416 -24.05 6.55 20.11
CA GLY A 416 -25.06 7.59 20.09
C GLY A 416 -24.94 8.58 18.93
N VAL A 417 -23.97 8.41 18.03
CA VAL A 417 -23.92 9.20 16.78
C VAL A 417 -25.12 8.81 15.93
N ALA A 418 -25.89 9.80 15.46
CA ALA A 418 -27.03 9.53 14.60
C ALA A 418 -26.59 8.91 13.26
N PRO A 419 -27.29 7.90 12.73
CA PRO A 419 -26.87 7.21 11.49
C PRO A 419 -26.63 8.15 10.31
N GLU A 420 -27.41 9.21 10.19
CA GLU A 420 -27.28 10.23 9.13
C GLU A 420 -26.08 11.16 9.33
N ARG A 421 -25.38 11.03 10.44
CA ARG A 421 -24.13 11.76 10.76
C ARG A 421 -22.88 10.91 10.54
N VAL A 422 -23.04 9.68 10.09
CA VAL A 422 -21.93 8.80 9.73
C VAL A 422 -21.73 8.87 8.21
N MET A 423 -20.61 9.47 7.79
CA MET A 423 -20.23 9.65 6.39
C MET A 423 -19.47 8.40 5.94
N LEU A 424 -20.18 7.40 5.44
CA LEU A 424 -19.56 6.25 4.76
C LEU A 424 -19.24 6.67 3.33
N CYS A 425 -17.96 6.84 3.03
CA CYS A 425 -17.47 7.33 1.76
C CYS A 425 -16.53 6.34 1.10
N GLU A 426 -16.36 6.48 -0.20
CA GLU A 426 -15.26 5.91 -0.99
C GLU A 426 -14.35 7.05 -1.47
N ASP A 427 -13.21 6.72 -2.05
CA ASP A 427 -12.27 7.71 -2.58
C ASP A 427 -12.96 8.62 -3.62
N GLY A 428 -12.61 9.90 -3.58
CA GLY A 428 -13.20 10.93 -4.43
C GLY A 428 -14.55 11.48 -3.93
N VAL A 429 -15.20 10.87 -2.93
CA VAL A 429 -16.46 11.39 -2.40
C VAL A 429 -16.21 12.66 -1.57
N ALA A 430 -16.84 13.75 -1.98
CA ALA A 430 -16.73 15.03 -1.30
C ALA A 430 -17.75 15.14 -0.16
N VAL A 431 -17.27 15.52 1.02
CA VAL A 431 -18.07 15.81 2.22
C VAL A 431 -17.94 17.29 2.54
N ASP A 432 -19.04 18.01 2.56
CA ASP A 432 -19.07 19.42 2.97
C ASP A 432 -19.51 19.53 4.44
N LEU A 433 -18.69 20.21 5.24
CA LEU A 433 -18.98 20.58 6.62
C LEU A 433 -19.43 22.04 6.66
N ASP A 434 -20.68 22.27 7.04
CA ASP A 434 -21.30 23.59 7.13
C ASP A 434 -22.13 23.69 8.40
N GLY A 435 -21.81 24.66 9.25
CA GLY A 435 -22.51 24.91 10.52
C GLY A 435 -22.53 23.67 11.45
N GLY A 436 -21.46 22.86 11.46
CA GLY A 436 -21.33 21.64 12.26
C GLY A 436 -22.09 20.43 11.70
N VAL A 437 -22.55 20.50 10.45
CA VAL A 437 -23.27 19.43 9.75
C VAL A 437 -22.45 18.94 8.56
N ALA A 438 -21.99 17.69 8.60
CA ALA A 438 -21.34 17.05 7.47
C ALA A 438 -22.39 16.42 6.51
N ARG A 439 -22.18 16.59 5.22
CA ARG A 439 -23.05 16.02 4.16
C ARG A 439 -22.21 15.64 2.94
N ILE A 440 -22.54 14.51 2.32
CA ILE A 440 -22.01 14.15 1.00
C ILE A 440 -22.55 15.15 -0.02
N SER A 441 -21.64 15.84 -0.73
CA SER A 441 -21.97 16.90 -1.69
C SER A 441 -21.75 16.51 -3.15
N GLY A 442 -21.02 15.42 -3.40
CA GLY A 442 -20.73 14.92 -4.74
C GLY A 442 -19.52 14.00 -4.77
N GLN A 443 -18.96 13.82 -5.97
CA GLN A 443 -17.74 13.04 -6.16
C GLN A 443 -16.84 13.70 -7.21
N VAL A 444 -15.56 13.79 -6.94
CA VAL A 444 -14.52 14.20 -7.91
C VAL A 444 -13.98 12.95 -8.62
N PRO A 445 -13.41 13.09 -9.82
CA PRO A 445 -12.66 12.01 -10.44
C PRO A 445 -11.55 11.55 -9.48
N CYS A 446 -11.49 10.26 -9.24
CA CYS A 446 -10.47 9.64 -8.39
C CYS A 446 -10.25 8.22 -8.88
N GLY A 447 -9.04 7.93 -9.37
CA GLY A 447 -8.64 6.65 -9.91
C GLY A 447 -7.33 6.15 -9.31
N TYR A 448 -6.76 5.13 -9.92
CA TYR A 448 -5.43 4.63 -9.62
C TYR A 448 -4.42 5.24 -10.59
N ILE A 449 -3.35 5.80 -10.06
CA ILE A 449 -2.20 6.24 -10.85
C ILE A 449 -1.10 5.20 -10.68
N TYR A 450 -0.90 4.38 -11.70
CA TYR A 450 0.08 3.30 -11.67
C TYR A 450 1.49 3.82 -11.92
N VAL A 451 2.45 3.26 -11.19
CA VAL A 451 3.90 3.48 -11.38
C VAL A 451 4.53 2.17 -11.84
N ASP A 452 5.27 2.22 -12.94
CA ASP A 452 6.06 1.12 -13.49
C ASP A 452 7.45 1.64 -13.85
N GLY A 453 8.45 1.35 -13.02
CA GLY A 453 9.80 1.87 -13.15
C GLY A 453 9.84 3.40 -13.12
N SER A 454 10.12 4.03 -14.26
CA SER A 454 10.15 5.50 -14.39
C SER A 454 8.83 6.09 -14.90
N SER A 455 7.91 5.27 -15.37
CA SER A 455 6.62 5.69 -15.93
C SER A 455 5.59 5.90 -14.82
N VAL A 456 4.86 7.00 -14.87
CA VAL A 456 3.85 7.39 -13.88
C VAL A 456 2.57 7.79 -14.60
N GLY A 457 1.49 7.03 -14.38
CA GLY A 457 0.17 7.31 -14.97
C GLY A 457 0.05 7.03 -16.47
N GLU A 458 1.06 6.40 -17.08
CA GLU A 458 1.01 6.02 -18.50
C GLU A 458 0.30 4.67 -18.72
N ILE A 459 0.17 3.86 -17.66
CA ILE A 459 -0.50 2.56 -17.71
C ILE A 459 -1.97 2.76 -17.39
N ASP A 460 -2.83 2.28 -18.28
CA ASP A 460 -4.27 2.24 -18.08
C ASP A 460 -4.80 0.81 -17.82
N GLU A 461 -6.08 0.70 -17.51
CA GLU A 461 -6.75 -0.58 -17.30
C GLU A 461 -6.71 -1.52 -18.52
N ALA A 462 -6.62 -0.97 -19.73
CA ALA A 462 -6.53 -1.77 -20.95
C ALA A 462 -5.15 -2.43 -21.05
N GLU A 463 -4.09 -1.70 -20.74
CA GLU A 463 -2.72 -2.22 -20.71
C GLU A 463 -2.53 -3.26 -19.60
N LEU A 464 -3.09 -3.03 -18.41
CA LEU A 464 -3.08 -4.03 -17.33
C LEU A 464 -3.82 -5.30 -17.72
N LYS A 465 -4.95 -5.17 -18.41
CA LYS A 465 -5.68 -6.32 -18.94
C LYS A 465 -4.85 -7.11 -19.95
N ASP A 466 -4.12 -6.41 -20.81
CA ASP A 466 -3.23 -7.06 -21.78
C ASP A 466 -2.08 -7.79 -21.07
N ARG A 467 -1.48 -7.20 -20.05
CA ARG A 467 -0.44 -7.85 -19.22
C ARG A 467 -0.98 -9.09 -18.50
N ARG A 468 -2.21 -9.03 -17.96
CA ARG A 468 -2.87 -10.20 -17.34
C ARG A 468 -3.07 -11.34 -18.37
N ILE A 469 -3.60 -11.01 -19.56
CA ILE A 469 -3.77 -12.00 -20.63
C ILE A 469 -2.43 -12.63 -21.03
N LEU A 470 -1.37 -11.81 -21.16
CA LEU A 470 -0.03 -12.32 -21.47
C LEU A 470 0.51 -13.27 -20.38
N ALA A 471 0.28 -12.94 -19.11
CA ALA A 471 0.75 -13.75 -17.98
C ALA A 471 -0.02 -15.06 -17.83
N GLU A 472 -1.34 -15.06 -18.01
CA GLU A 472 -2.23 -16.21 -17.75
C GLU A 472 -2.43 -17.12 -18.95
N GLU A 473 -2.61 -16.52 -20.13
CA GLU A 473 -3.06 -17.22 -21.33
C GLU A 473 -1.97 -17.39 -22.39
N GLY A 474 -0.90 -16.58 -22.29
CA GLY A 474 0.21 -16.59 -23.22
C GLY A 474 -0.01 -15.70 -24.46
N PHE A 475 0.90 -15.85 -25.43
CA PHE A 475 1.02 -15.01 -26.62
C PHE A 475 1.16 -15.85 -27.86
N VAL A 476 0.48 -15.46 -28.96
CA VAL A 476 0.60 -16.06 -30.28
C VAL A 476 0.79 -14.96 -31.32
N SER A 477 1.87 -15.01 -32.09
CA SER A 477 2.00 -14.20 -33.29
C SER A 477 1.72 -15.02 -34.53
N VAL A 478 1.03 -14.44 -35.49
CA VAL A 478 0.81 -15.02 -36.82
C VAL A 478 1.14 -13.96 -37.88
N TYR A 479 2.06 -14.30 -38.78
CA TYR A 479 2.53 -13.33 -39.78
C TYR A 479 2.52 -13.92 -41.19
N ALA A 480 2.15 -13.07 -42.16
CA ALA A 480 2.14 -13.39 -43.58
C ALA A 480 2.62 -12.22 -44.42
N VAL A 481 3.29 -12.50 -45.53
CA VAL A 481 3.65 -11.52 -46.57
C VAL A 481 2.70 -11.71 -47.74
N VAL A 482 2.03 -10.65 -48.15
CA VAL A 482 1.02 -10.66 -49.19
C VAL A 482 1.28 -9.58 -50.26
N GLU A 483 0.92 -9.88 -51.48
CA GLU A 483 0.83 -8.90 -52.56
C GLU A 483 -0.64 -8.60 -52.82
N THR A 484 -1.10 -7.44 -52.37
CA THR A 484 -2.51 -7.06 -52.44
C THR A 484 -2.98 -6.77 -53.88
N MET A 485 -2.09 -6.36 -54.77
CA MET A 485 -2.41 -6.12 -56.18
C MET A 485 -2.72 -7.40 -56.95
N THR A 486 -2.02 -8.47 -56.69
CA THR A 486 -2.23 -9.78 -57.34
C THR A 486 -3.11 -10.71 -56.52
N GLY A 487 -3.40 -10.39 -55.27
CA GLY A 487 -4.15 -11.21 -54.36
C GLY A 487 -3.42 -12.48 -53.92
N THR A 488 -2.07 -12.46 -53.88
CA THR A 488 -1.26 -13.66 -53.59
C THR A 488 -0.55 -13.57 -52.21
N ILE A 489 -0.42 -14.75 -51.58
CA ILE A 489 0.42 -14.89 -50.38
C ILE A 489 1.84 -15.26 -50.84
N LEU A 490 2.81 -14.35 -50.55
CA LEU A 490 4.20 -14.56 -50.92
C LEU A 490 4.99 -15.40 -49.92
N ALA A 491 4.66 -15.31 -48.64
CA ALA A 491 5.26 -16.12 -47.58
C ALA A 491 4.32 -16.26 -46.37
N GLY A 492 4.40 -17.40 -45.69
CA GLY A 492 3.54 -17.71 -44.55
C GLY A 492 2.16 -18.28 -44.95
N PRO A 493 1.15 -18.23 -44.04
CA PRO A 493 1.25 -17.76 -42.67
C PRO A 493 2.17 -18.59 -41.78
N HIS A 494 2.95 -17.92 -40.92
CA HIS A 494 3.77 -18.56 -39.91
C HIS A 494 3.22 -18.23 -38.53
N ILE A 495 3.23 -19.21 -37.61
CA ILE A 495 2.72 -19.05 -36.25
C ILE A 495 3.86 -19.29 -35.25
N GLN A 496 3.99 -18.42 -34.27
CA GLN A 496 4.88 -18.61 -33.10
C GLN A 496 4.09 -18.36 -31.84
N ALA A 497 4.27 -19.18 -30.82
CA ALA A 497 3.59 -19.05 -29.56
C ALA A 497 4.55 -19.08 -28.37
N ARG A 498 4.13 -18.46 -27.27
CA ARG A 498 4.80 -18.54 -25.97
C ARG A 498 3.74 -18.70 -24.87
N GLY A 499 3.93 -19.71 -24.02
CA GLY A 499 3.03 -19.98 -22.89
C GLY A 499 1.66 -20.55 -23.26
N VAL A 500 1.42 -20.95 -24.52
CA VAL A 500 0.13 -21.44 -25.03
C VAL A 500 0.10 -22.95 -25.20
N ALA A 501 1.19 -23.52 -25.68
CA ALA A 501 1.37 -24.95 -25.92
C ALA A 501 2.81 -25.38 -25.58
N GLU A 502 3.04 -26.68 -25.37
CA GLU A 502 4.38 -27.22 -25.11
C GLU A 502 5.28 -27.14 -26.34
N ASP A 503 4.69 -27.31 -27.54
CA ASP A 503 5.39 -27.28 -28.84
C ASP A 503 4.56 -26.52 -29.87
N ASP A 504 5.22 -25.67 -30.66
CA ASP A 504 4.60 -24.89 -31.72
C ASP A 504 4.07 -25.76 -32.86
N SER A 505 4.51 -27.03 -32.98
CA SER A 505 4.00 -27.98 -33.99
C SER A 505 2.49 -28.23 -33.93
N VAL A 506 1.86 -28.01 -32.77
CA VAL A 506 0.41 -28.09 -32.61
C VAL A 506 -0.34 -27.14 -33.55
N PHE A 507 0.29 -26.03 -33.93
CA PHE A 507 -0.30 -25.03 -34.83
C PHE A 507 -0.23 -25.38 -36.29
N GLU A 508 0.53 -26.45 -36.69
CA GLU A 508 0.54 -26.95 -38.07
C GLU A 508 -0.84 -27.41 -38.51
N GLU A 509 -1.68 -27.89 -37.56
CA GLU A 509 -3.06 -28.33 -37.82
C GLU A 509 -3.94 -27.20 -38.37
N ILE A 510 -3.75 -25.95 -37.92
CA ILE A 510 -4.60 -24.78 -38.27
C ILE A 510 -4.02 -23.99 -39.45
N LEU A 511 -2.76 -24.16 -39.83
CA LEU A 511 -2.14 -23.41 -40.93
C LEU A 511 -2.93 -23.46 -42.24
N PRO A 512 -3.47 -24.62 -42.70
CA PRO A 512 -4.29 -24.67 -43.90
C PRO A 512 -5.53 -23.78 -43.84
N ASP A 513 -6.25 -23.77 -42.71
CA ASP A 513 -7.47 -22.99 -42.53
C ASP A 513 -7.15 -21.48 -42.51
N VAL A 514 -6.02 -21.10 -41.86
CA VAL A 514 -5.58 -19.69 -41.86
C VAL A 514 -5.18 -19.24 -43.27
N THR A 515 -4.50 -20.09 -44.01
CA THR A 515 -4.09 -19.84 -45.40
C THR A 515 -5.30 -19.67 -46.30
N GLU A 516 -6.30 -20.58 -46.22
CA GLU A 516 -7.54 -20.53 -46.99
C GLU A 516 -8.32 -19.26 -46.69
N ALA A 517 -8.50 -18.95 -45.39
CA ALA A 517 -9.22 -17.72 -44.96
C ALA A 517 -8.53 -16.43 -45.43
N LEU A 518 -7.19 -16.43 -45.45
CA LEU A 518 -6.41 -15.29 -45.91
C LEU A 518 -6.51 -15.14 -47.45
N SER A 519 -6.39 -16.25 -48.19
CA SER A 519 -6.53 -16.26 -49.65
C SER A 519 -7.93 -15.80 -50.09
N ALA A 520 -8.99 -16.33 -49.46
CA ALA A 520 -10.35 -15.89 -49.73
C ALA A 520 -10.60 -14.41 -49.48
N ALA A 521 -9.95 -13.83 -48.44
CA ALA A 521 -10.03 -12.40 -48.17
C ALA A 521 -9.30 -11.56 -49.23
N LEU A 522 -8.13 -12.02 -49.71
CA LEU A 522 -7.36 -11.35 -50.77
C LEU A 522 -8.10 -11.37 -52.12
N GLU A 523 -8.79 -12.46 -52.47
CA GLU A 523 -9.59 -12.57 -53.69
C GLU A 523 -10.70 -11.54 -53.82
N THR A 524 -11.19 -11.00 -52.69
CA THR A 524 -12.22 -9.92 -52.71
C THR A 524 -11.74 -8.61 -53.31
N GLY A 525 -10.42 -8.42 -53.43
CA GLY A 525 -9.78 -7.21 -53.96
C GLY A 525 -10.03 -5.91 -53.19
N LYS A 526 -10.58 -6.03 -51.98
CA LYS A 526 -10.97 -4.90 -51.10
C LYS A 526 -10.35 -4.98 -49.70
N ALA A 527 -9.55 -5.99 -49.43
CA ALA A 527 -8.98 -6.23 -48.12
C ALA A 527 -7.71 -5.39 -47.93
N ASP A 528 -7.72 -4.46 -47.00
CA ASP A 528 -6.54 -3.78 -46.48
C ASP A 528 -5.79 -4.65 -45.44
N ALA A 529 -4.57 -4.27 -45.10
CA ALA A 529 -3.76 -5.01 -44.13
C ALA A 529 -4.51 -5.27 -42.82
N TYR A 530 -5.26 -4.30 -42.31
CA TYR A 530 -6.04 -4.44 -41.08
C TYR A 530 -7.13 -5.51 -41.20
N SER A 531 -7.87 -5.53 -42.29
CA SER A 531 -8.92 -6.55 -42.55
C SER A 531 -8.33 -7.96 -42.62
N LEU A 532 -7.17 -8.12 -43.27
CA LEU A 532 -6.44 -9.39 -43.36
C LEU A 532 -5.94 -9.85 -42.00
N GLN A 533 -5.40 -8.94 -41.19
CA GLN A 533 -5.03 -9.23 -39.79
C GLN A 533 -6.24 -9.73 -39.00
N GLN A 534 -7.41 -9.11 -39.12
CA GLN A 534 -8.62 -9.53 -38.42
C GLN A 534 -9.12 -10.91 -38.87
N VAL A 535 -8.92 -11.27 -40.11
CA VAL A 535 -9.24 -12.63 -40.63
C VAL A 535 -8.35 -13.66 -39.96
N MET A 536 -7.02 -13.45 -39.95
CA MET A 536 -6.08 -14.35 -39.29
C MET A 536 -6.38 -14.49 -37.80
N ARG A 537 -6.56 -13.36 -37.12
CA ARG A 537 -6.88 -13.31 -35.68
C ARG A 537 -8.12 -14.12 -35.33
N ARG A 538 -9.22 -13.91 -36.09
CA ARG A 538 -10.49 -14.62 -35.86
C ARG A 538 -10.41 -16.10 -36.13
N THR A 539 -9.73 -16.50 -37.20
CA THR A 539 -9.58 -17.92 -37.56
C THR A 539 -8.76 -18.66 -36.53
N LEU A 540 -7.58 -18.12 -36.19
CA LEU A 540 -6.69 -18.71 -35.21
C LEU A 540 -7.32 -18.69 -33.78
N GLY A 541 -7.94 -17.61 -33.37
CA GLY A 541 -8.56 -17.49 -32.03
C GLY A 541 -9.71 -18.48 -31.82
N ARG A 542 -10.54 -18.73 -32.87
CA ARG A 542 -11.61 -19.72 -32.78
C ARG A 542 -11.06 -21.14 -32.63
N TRP A 543 -9.98 -21.47 -33.32
CA TRP A 543 -9.34 -22.77 -33.24
C TRP A 543 -8.68 -22.99 -31.88
N ILE A 544 -7.87 -22.01 -31.38
CA ILE A 544 -7.23 -22.08 -30.09
C ILE A 544 -8.27 -22.25 -28.97
N GLY A 545 -9.35 -21.46 -29.00
CA GLY A 545 -10.44 -21.54 -28.02
C GLY A 545 -11.13 -22.91 -27.99
N ARG A 546 -11.30 -23.59 -29.17
CA ARG A 546 -11.89 -24.92 -29.26
C ARG A 546 -10.90 -26.02 -28.87
N ARG A 547 -9.69 -25.95 -29.40
CA ARG A 547 -8.69 -27.05 -29.35
C ARG A 547 -7.90 -27.03 -28.05
N LEU A 548 -7.43 -25.85 -27.62
CA LEU A 548 -6.57 -25.67 -26.45
C LEU A 548 -7.32 -25.15 -25.22
N LYS A 549 -8.57 -24.69 -25.38
CA LYS A 549 -9.38 -24.09 -24.30
C LYS A 549 -8.72 -22.86 -23.65
N ARG A 550 -7.93 -22.11 -24.43
CA ARG A 550 -7.22 -20.90 -24.02
C ARG A 550 -7.65 -19.69 -24.84
N ARG A 551 -7.35 -18.48 -24.35
CA ARG A 551 -7.64 -17.20 -25.01
C ARG A 551 -6.41 -16.30 -25.03
N PRO A 552 -5.29 -16.73 -25.63
CA PRO A 552 -4.05 -15.96 -25.60
C PRO A 552 -4.19 -14.64 -26.35
N MET A 553 -3.24 -13.73 -26.09
CA MET A 553 -3.07 -12.55 -26.93
C MET A 553 -2.63 -12.99 -28.32
N ILE A 554 -3.42 -12.66 -29.35
CA ILE A 554 -3.10 -12.97 -30.75
C ILE A 554 -2.72 -11.67 -31.45
N VAL A 555 -1.48 -11.61 -31.96
CA VAL A 555 -0.94 -10.46 -32.71
C VAL A 555 -0.71 -10.89 -34.17
N PRO A 556 -1.67 -10.58 -35.05
CA PRO A 556 -1.50 -10.81 -36.48
C PRO A 556 -0.65 -9.69 -37.09
N VAL A 557 0.27 -10.07 -37.99
CA VAL A 557 1.10 -9.15 -38.76
C VAL A 557 0.96 -9.48 -40.26
N VAL A 558 0.51 -8.50 -41.04
CA VAL A 558 0.48 -8.59 -42.50
C VAL A 558 1.46 -7.58 -43.06
N ILE A 559 2.37 -8.06 -43.89
CA ILE A 559 3.35 -7.26 -44.60
C ILE A 559 2.93 -7.23 -46.07
N GLU A 560 2.64 -6.06 -46.58
CA GLU A 560 2.34 -5.83 -48.00
C GLU A 560 3.67 -5.65 -48.76
N ALA A 561 3.84 -6.41 -49.83
CA ALA A 561 5.03 -6.41 -50.69
C ALA A 561 4.77 -5.66 -52.01
#